data_25155d91d0893172d7763575ff3206ad
#
_entry.id   25155d91d0893172d7763575ff3206ad
#
_cell.length_a   1.000
_cell.length_b   1.000
_cell.length_c   1.000
_cell.angle_alpha   90.00
_cell.angle_beta   90.00
_cell.angle_gamma   90.00
#
_symmetry.space_group_name_H-M   'P 1'
#
loop_
_entity.id
_entity.type
_entity.pdbx_description
1 polymer ?
#
loop_
_entity_poly.entity_id
_entity_poly.type
_entity_poly.pdbx_seq_one_letter_code
_entity_poly.pdbx_strand_id
1 'polypeptide(L)'
;MSFVVWDVWEDEEDYIKASDFEADTKVVLYHGTVDRSKTDVGFSLPGKVTIDYFDGYDLGLIGDIHKRQYLDKEKTIAYCGSLIQQNHGESIGHGYLLWEVETKKSEYIEIPNDYGYYTIDIDKGIVPDVKGMPKKARLRVRVSNTNGIELKKALAIIHHRYGIKDVTITKVDRRDVGNSDSEMVIGDVNDTDYQYELIEDYLKRNHAITAV
;
A
#
# COMPACT_ATOMS: atom_id res chain seq x y z
N MET A 1 -3.98 -30.24 15.62
CA MET A 1 -4.02 -28.92 14.98
C MET A 1 -5.24 -28.84 14.09
N SER A 2 -6.02 -27.79 14.20
CA SER A 2 -7.19 -27.52 13.36
C SER A 2 -7.06 -26.18 12.69
N PHE A 3 -7.55 -26.10 11.44
CA PHE A 3 -7.60 -24.85 10.67
C PHE A 3 -9.04 -24.43 10.48
N VAL A 4 -9.29 -23.15 10.63
CA VAL A 4 -10.54 -22.47 10.26
C VAL A 4 -10.22 -21.45 9.17
N VAL A 5 -11.02 -21.40 8.14
CA VAL A 5 -10.87 -20.45 7.02
C VAL A 5 -12.08 -19.54 6.99
N TRP A 6 -11.83 -18.24 7.05
CA TRP A 6 -12.86 -17.21 6.85
C TRP A 6 -12.62 -16.49 5.53
N ASP A 7 -13.70 -16.23 4.82
CA ASP A 7 -13.70 -15.38 3.64
C ASP A 7 -14.38 -14.04 3.97
N VAL A 8 -13.91 -12.95 3.36
CA VAL A 8 -14.49 -11.61 3.48
C VAL A 8 -15.94 -11.53 2.98
N TRP A 9 -16.34 -12.47 2.13
CA TRP A 9 -17.67 -12.55 1.52
C TRP A 9 -18.70 -13.31 2.36
N GLU A 10 -18.26 -13.96 3.43
CA GLU A 10 -19.15 -14.66 4.36
C GLU A 10 -19.84 -13.67 5.28
N ASP A 11 -21.09 -13.94 5.60
CA ASP A 11 -21.85 -13.13 6.54
C ASP A 11 -21.29 -13.28 7.96
N GLU A 12 -21.42 -12.24 8.80
CA GLU A 12 -20.93 -12.25 10.19
C GLU A 12 -21.51 -13.41 11.03
N GLU A 13 -22.63 -14.00 10.57
CA GLU A 13 -23.29 -15.14 11.21
C GLU A 13 -22.52 -16.46 11.07
N ASP A 14 -21.63 -16.55 10.07
CA ASP A 14 -20.80 -17.74 9.79
C ASP A 14 -19.46 -17.74 10.53
N TYR A 15 -19.26 -16.77 11.40
CA TYR A 15 -18.06 -16.65 12.20
C TYR A 15 -17.90 -17.82 13.17
N ILE A 16 -16.83 -18.61 12.99
CA ILE A 16 -16.46 -19.73 13.85
C ILE A 16 -15.52 -19.23 14.96
N LYS A 17 -15.97 -19.31 16.21
CA LYS A 17 -15.13 -18.98 17.36
C LYS A 17 -14.19 -20.12 17.69
N ALA A 18 -13.02 -19.79 18.19
CA ALA A 18 -12.06 -20.81 18.66
C ALA A 18 -12.65 -21.70 19.77
N SER A 19 -13.67 -21.21 20.50
CA SER A 19 -14.40 -21.99 21.52
C SER A 19 -15.33 -23.05 20.95
N ASP A 20 -15.69 -22.96 19.66
CA ASP A 20 -16.72 -23.83 19.06
C ASP A 20 -16.18 -25.22 18.68
N PHE A 21 -14.88 -25.45 18.86
CA PHE A 21 -14.23 -26.73 18.59
C PHE A 21 -13.03 -26.98 19.51
N GLU A 22 -12.67 -28.25 19.67
CA GLU A 22 -11.52 -28.69 20.45
C GLU A 22 -10.34 -29.03 19.53
N ALA A 23 -9.19 -28.47 19.83
CA ALA A 23 -7.91 -28.80 19.19
C ALA A 23 -6.74 -28.33 20.05
N ASP A 24 -5.60 -29.04 19.98
CA ASP A 24 -4.36 -28.65 20.68
C ASP A 24 -3.78 -27.35 20.13
N THR A 25 -3.97 -27.09 18.86
CA THR A 25 -3.55 -25.83 18.19
C THR A 25 -4.64 -25.40 17.23
N LYS A 26 -5.07 -24.15 17.35
CA LYS A 26 -6.15 -23.55 16.56
C LYS A 26 -5.57 -22.45 15.68
N VAL A 27 -5.71 -22.57 14.38
CA VAL A 27 -5.18 -21.61 13.40
C VAL A 27 -6.34 -21.08 12.56
N VAL A 28 -6.45 -19.76 12.46
CA VAL A 28 -7.41 -19.12 11.58
C VAL A 28 -6.70 -18.51 10.37
N LEU A 29 -7.27 -18.72 9.19
CA LEU A 29 -6.92 -18.08 7.94
C LEU A 29 -8.02 -17.09 7.60
N TYR A 30 -7.68 -15.84 7.40
CA TYR A 30 -8.63 -14.79 7.06
C TYR A 30 -8.11 -13.94 5.91
N HIS A 31 -8.98 -13.62 4.96
CA HIS A 31 -8.66 -12.70 3.88
C HIS A 31 -9.63 -11.52 3.90
N GLY A 32 -9.18 -10.39 4.40
CA GLY A 32 -9.98 -9.18 4.54
C GLY A 32 -9.37 -8.16 5.47
N THR A 33 -10.04 -7.01 5.60
CA THR A 33 -9.55 -5.89 6.40
C THR A 33 -9.94 -6.06 7.87
N VAL A 34 -8.94 -6.14 8.74
CA VAL A 34 -9.13 -6.02 10.21
C VAL A 34 -9.06 -4.54 10.58
N ASP A 35 -9.98 -4.11 11.44
CA ASP A 35 -10.07 -2.71 11.89
C ASP A 35 -8.73 -2.19 12.40
N ARG A 36 -8.40 -0.94 12.04
CA ARG A 36 -7.15 -0.25 12.38
C ARG A 36 -5.87 -0.86 11.79
N SER A 37 -5.95 -1.82 10.89
CA SER A 37 -4.80 -2.20 10.08
C SER A 37 -4.29 -1.02 9.26
N LYS A 38 -3.02 -1.06 8.85
CA LYS A 38 -2.37 0.09 8.21
C LYS A 38 -1.87 -0.26 6.82
N THR A 39 -2.01 0.69 5.91
CA THR A 39 -1.30 0.66 4.62
C THR A 39 0.18 1.02 4.78
N ASP A 40 1.01 0.78 3.75
CA ASP A 40 2.43 1.17 3.77
C ASP A 40 2.63 2.68 3.96
N VAL A 41 1.74 3.50 3.40
CA VAL A 41 1.75 4.96 3.55
C VAL A 41 1.21 5.44 4.91
N GLY A 42 0.79 4.52 5.78
CA GLY A 42 0.42 4.81 7.18
C GLY A 42 -1.06 5.10 7.42
N PHE A 43 -1.92 5.03 6.40
CA PHE A 43 -3.36 5.16 6.61
C PHE A 43 -3.90 3.97 7.41
N SER A 44 -4.74 4.28 8.39
CA SER A 44 -5.49 3.27 9.14
C SER A 44 -6.76 2.93 8.36
N LEU A 45 -6.99 1.64 8.17
CA LEU A 45 -8.16 1.14 7.45
C LEU A 45 -9.27 0.79 8.43
N PRO A 46 -10.50 1.25 8.19
CA PRO A 46 -11.65 0.77 8.93
C PRO A 46 -12.02 -0.63 8.45
N GLY A 47 -12.39 -1.51 9.38
CA GLY A 47 -12.84 -2.86 9.09
C GLY A 47 -13.99 -3.27 9.99
N LYS A 48 -14.86 -4.17 9.54
CA LYS A 48 -15.91 -4.78 10.37
C LYS A 48 -15.34 -5.79 11.35
N VAL A 49 -14.34 -6.55 10.91
CA VAL A 49 -13.62 -7.54 11.73
C VAL A 49 -12.63 -6.81 12.61
N THR A 50 -12.73 -6.99 13.91
CA THR A 50 -11.81 -6.43 14.90
C THR A 50 -10.89 -7.51 15.45
N ILE A 51 -9.84 -7.14 16.19
CA ILE A 51 -8.83 -8.08 16.69
C ILE A 51 -9.42 -9.16 17.62
N ASP A 52 -10.48 -8.85 18.34
CA ASP A 52 -11.18 -9.75 19.25
C ASP A 52 -11.88 -10.93 18.56
N TYR A 53 -12.12 -10.85 17.26
CA TYR A 53 -12.58 -12.01 16.47
C TYR A 53 -11.54 -13.16 16.45
N PHE A 54 -10.30 -12.86 16.71
CA PHE A 54 -9.21 -13.84 16.74
C PHE A 54 -8.96 -14.41 18.15
N ASP A 55 -9.74 -14.03 19.13
CA ASP A 55 -9.57 -14.50 20.52
C ASP A 55 -9.72 -16.03 20.62
N GLY A 56 -8.76 -16.64 21.31
CA GLY A 56 -8.68 -18.10 21.53
C GLY A 56 -8.05 -18.88 20.37
N TYR A 57 -7.73 -18.24 19.25
CA TYR A 57 -6.87 -18.83 18.24
C TYR A 57 -5.40 -18.69 18.64
N ASP A 58 -4.62 -19.71 18.33
CA ASP A 58 -3.18 -19.72 18.58
C ASP A 58 -2.40 -18.92 17.53
N LEU A 59 -2.87 -18.95 16.28
CA LEU A 59 -2.29 -18.23 15.17
C LEU A 59 -3.40 -17.66 14.26
N GLY A 60 -3.23 -16.39 13.84
CA GLY A 60 -4.05 -15.74 12.82
C GLY A 60 -3.19 -15.36 11.61
N LEU A 61 -3.39 -16.07 10.49
CA LEU A 61 -2.66 -15.86 9.25
C LEU A 61 -3.57 -15.08 8.29
N ILE A 62 -3.25 -13.79 8.08
CA ILE A 62 -4.18 -12.86 7.44
C ILE A 62 -3.61 -12.38 6.11
N GLY A 63 -4.47 -12.33 5.08
CA GLY A 63 -4.23 -11.74 3.76
C GLY A 63 -5.06 -10.48 3.53
N ASP A 64 -4.97 -9.88 2.34
CA ASP A 64 -5.57 -8.64 1.84
C ASP A 64 -4.66 -7.41 1.96
N ILE A 65 -4.16 -7.10 3.14
CA ILE A 65 -3.30 -5.93 3.34
C ILE A 65 -1.85 -6.27 2.98
N HIS A 66 -1.29 -5.53 2.02
CA HIS A 66 0.07 -5.78 1.49
C HIS A 66 1.19 -5.39 2.45
N LYS A 67 0.90 -4.58 3.44
CA LYS A 67 1.85 -4.25 4.50
C LYS A 67 1.93 -5.36 5.51
N ARG A 68 3.12 -5.96 5.67
CA ARG A 68 3.39 -6.89 6.76
C ARG A 68 3.26 -6.18 8.10
N GLN A 69 2.40 -6.69 8.97
CA GLN A 69 2.18 -6.15 10.30
C GLN A 69 1.61 -7.20 11.26
N TYR A 70 2.03 -7.13 12.52
CA TYR A 70 1.40 -7.86 13.61
C TYR A 70 0.29 -7.02 14.19
N LEU A 71 -0.84 -7.65 14.50
CA LEU A 71 -2.02 -6.99 15.05
C LEU A 71 -2.13 -7.13 16.56
N ASP A 72 -1.41 -8.08 17.15
CA ASP A 72 -1.37 -8.38 18.57
C ASP A 72 0.04 -8.17 19.17
N LYS A 73 0.11 -8.12 20.51
CA LYS A 73 1.37 -7.92 21.24
C LYS A 73 2.24 -9.19 21.23
N GLU A 74 1.61 -10.33 21.24
CA GLU A 74 2.21 -11.66 21.25
C GLU A 74 2.81 -12.02 19.89
N LYS A 75 2.45 -11.27 18.84
CA LYS A 75 2.88 -11.48 17.46
C LYS A 75 2.44 -12.81 16.87
N THR A 76 1.23 -13.21 17.22
CA THR A 76 0.61 -14.45 16.75
C THR A 76 -0.44 -14.23 15.66
N ILE A 77 -0.89 -12.99 15.50
CA ILE A 77 -1.89 -12.60 14.50
C ILE A 77 -1.26 -11.56 13.57
N ALA A 78 -1.16 -11.88 12.28
CA ALA A 78 -0.43 -11.03 11.36
C ALA A 78 -0.92 -11.08 9.92
N TYR A 79 -0.84 -9.92 9.26
CA TYR A 79 -0.73 -9.85 7.81
C TYR A 79 0.67 -10.24 7.37
N CYS A 80 0.77 -11.21 6.46
CA CYS A 80 2.06 -11.61 5.88
C CYS A 80 2.61 -10.54 4.90
N GLY A 81 1.76 -9.66 4.40
CA GLY A 81 2.07 -8.75 3.31
C GLY A 81 1.95 -9.43 1.95
N SER A 82 2.45 -8.78 0.91
CA SER A 82 2.55 -9.33 -0.44
C SER A 82 3.96 -9.83 -0.75
N LEU A 83 4.09 -10.79 -1.67
CA LEU A 83 5.38 -11.36 -2.09
C LEU A 83 6.20 -10.39 -2.94
N ILE A 84 5.53 -9.46 -3.61
CA ILE A 84 6.14 -8.45 -4.46
C ILE A 84 5.42 -7.11 -4.27
N GLN A 85 6.12 -6.03 -4.54
CA GLN A 85 5.54 -4.69 -4.59
C GLN A 85 4.51 -4.60 -5.73
N GLN A 86 3.32 -4.09 -5.45
CA GLN A 86 2.21 -4.01 -6.40
C GLN A 86 1.94 -2.60 -6.92
N ASN A 87 2.42 -1.57 -6.22
CA ASN A 87 2.23 -0.18 -6.63
C ASN A 87 3.34 0.73 -6.06
N HIS A 88 3.34 2.01 -6.50
CA HIS A 88 4.31 3.01 -6.08
C HIS A 88 4.16 3.50 -4.62
N GLY A 89 3.10 3.15 -3.93
CA GLY A 89 2.87 3.51 -2.52
C GLY A 89 3.42 2.49 -1.54
N GLU A 90 3.88 1.34 -2.02
CA GLU A 90 4.41 0.27 -1.19
C GLU A 90 5.94 0.36 -1.05
N SER A 91 6.47 -0.21 0.02
CA SER A 91 7.91 -0.40 0.21
C SER A 91 8.47 -1.42 -0.79
N ILE A 92 9.80 -1.41 -1.01
CA ILE A 92 10.43 -2.32 -1.97
C ILE A 92 10.64 -3.73 -1.39
N GLY A 93 10.92 -3.83 -0.08
CA GLY A 93 11.18 -5.11 0.58
C GLY A 93 9.91 -5.91 0.84
N HIS A 94 9.73 -6.99 0.09
CA HIS A 94 8.59 -7.90 0.19
C HIS A 94 9.02 -9.33 0.46
N GLY A 95 8.11 -10.14 0.99
CA GLY A 95 8.39 -11.52 1.38
C GLY A 95 7.21 -12.18 2.06
N TYR A 96 7.49 -13.15 2.91
CA TYR A 96 6.47 -13.90 3.63
C TYR A 96 6.87 -14.16 5.08
N LEU A 97 5.90 -14.55 5.90
CA LEU A 97 6.12 -15.03 7.27
C LEU A 97 6.18 -16.56 7.27
N LEU A 98 7.30 -17.10 7.75
CA LEU A 98 7.43 -18.51 8.07
C LEU A 98 7.08 -18.72 9.54
N TRP A 99 6.10 -19.59 9.81
CA TRP A 99 5.60 -19.82 11.14
C TRP A 99 6.07 -21.17 11.72
N GLU A 100 6.61 -21.12 12.91
CA GLU A 100 6.86 -22.28 13.76
C GLU A 100 5.63 -22.48 14.66
N VAL A 101 4.83 -23.46 14.36
CA VAL A 101 3.52 -23.67 15.00
C VAL A 101 3.64 -24.02 16.49
N GLU A 102 4.62 -24.84 16.85
CA GLU A 102 4.81 -25.29 18.25
C GLU A 102 5.21 -24.12 19.17
N THR A 103 6.07 -23.24 18.70
CA THR A 103 6.54 -22.07 19.44
C THR A 103 5.70 -20.82 19.23
N LYS A 104 4.76 -20.85 18.26
CA LYS A 104 3.93 -19.72 17.81
C LYS A 104 4.75 -18.50 17.38
N LYS A 105 5.95 -18.74 16.86
CA LYS A 105 6.85 -17.68 16.39
C LYS A 105 6.89 -17.64 14.88
N SER A 106 7.12 -16.44 14.37
CA SER A 106 7.32 -16.25 12.95
C SER A 106 8.65 -15.60 12.64
N GLU A 107 9.20 -15.94 11.48
CA GLU A 107 10.37 -15.32 10.87
C GLU A 107 9.95 -14.70 9.54
N TYR A 108 10.41 -13.49 9.30
CA TYR A 108 10.18 -12.84 8.00
C TYR A 108 11.27 -13.24 7.02
N ILE A 109 10.87 -13.81 5.92
CA ILE A 109 11.76 -14.20 4.82
C ILE A 109 11.54 -13.22 3.67
N GLU A 110 12.51 -12.34 3.44
CA GLU A 110 12.50 -11.43 2.30
C GLU A 110 12.82 -12.17 1.00
N ILE A 111 12.04 -11.89 -0.05
CA ILE A 111 12.24 -12.44 -1.38
C ILE A 111 12.93 -11.38 -2.24
N PRO A 112 14.20 -11.59 -2.65
CA PRO A 112 14.87 -10.70 -3.58
C PRO A 112 14.10 -10.63 -4.90
N ASN A 113 13.83 -9.42 -5.39
CA ASN A 113 13.09 -9.22 -6.62
C ASN A 113 13.74 -8.13 -7.48
N ASP A 114 13.97 -8.43 -8.75
CA ASP A 114 14.46 -7.46 -9.73
C ASP A 114 13.36 -6.51 -10.25
N TYR A 115 12.09 -6.85 -10.05
CA TYR A 115 10.94 -6.02 -10.43
C TYR A 115 10.46 -5.16 -9.25
N GLY A 116 9.91 -4.02 -9.56
CA GLY A 116 9.29 -3.16 -8.55
C GLY A 116 8.85 -1.83 -9.12
N TYR A 117 8.27 -1.01 -8.26
CA TYR A 117 7.83 0.34 -8.58
C TYR A 117 8.78 1.32 -7.89
N TYR A 118 9.26 2.30 -8.64
CA TYR A 118 10.15 3.31 -8.09
C TYR A 118 9.73 4.71 -8.54
N THR A 119 9.93 5.71 -7.68
CA THR A 119 9.63 7.10 -8.01
C THR A 119 10.90 7.94 -7.91
N ILE A 120 11.18 8.72 -8.96
CA ILE A 120 12.26 9.71 -8.98
C ILE A 120 11.66 11.09 -9.15
N ASP A 121 12.10 12.03 -8.33
CA ASP A 121 11.76 13.43 -8.45
C ASP A 121 12.83 14.16 -9.26
N ILE A 122 12.43 14.82 -10.36
CA ILE A 122 13.28 15.67 -11.18
C ILE A 122 12.85 17.12 -10.98
N ASP A 123 13.76 17.93 -10.47
CA ASP A 123 13.59 19.38 -10.37
C ASP A 123 14.68 20.08 -11.19
N LYS A 124 14.29 21.05 -12.01
CA LYS A 124 15.20 21.80 -12.90
C LYS A 124 16.08 20.89 -13.77
N GLY A 125 15.53 19.77 -14.25
CA GLY A 125 16.25 18.80 -15.08
C GLY A 125 17.31 17.97 -14.36
N ILE A 126 17.43 18.06 -13.03
CA ILE A 126 18.43 17.35 -12.24
C ILE A 126 17.95 15.93 -11.94
N VAL A 127 18.72 14.93 -12.35
CA VAL A 127 18.47 13.52 -12.00
C VAL A 127 19.25 13.21 -10.71
N PRO A 128 18.55 12.85 -9.61
CA PRO A 128 19.22 12.49 -8.37
C PRO A 128 20.04 11.19 -8.52
N ASP A 129 20.99 10.99 -7.63
CA ASP A 129 21.62 9.69 -7.47
C ASP A 129 20.68 8.77 -6.70
N VAL A 130 20.37 7.60 -7.27
CA VAL A 130 19.34 6.70 -6.77
C VAL A 130 19.97 5.41 -6.28
N LYS A 131 19.64 5.02 -5.05
CA LYS A 131 20.08 3.75 -4.45
C LYS A 131 18.87 2.85 -4.21
N GLY A 132 19.06 1.54 -4.37
CA GLY A 132 18.02 0.56 -4.04
C GLY A 132 16.89 0.44 -5.07
N MET A 133 17.00 1.07 -6.24
CA MET A 133 16.02 0.89 -7.31
C MET A 133 16.13 -0.51 -7.91
N PRO A 134 15.01 -1.25 -8.06
CA PRO A 134 15.01 -2.55 -8.74
C PRO A 134 15.54 -2.45 -10.17
N LYS A 135 16.26 -3.48 -10.64
CA LYS A 135 16.88 -3.48 -11.99
C LYS A 135 15.85 -3.37 -13.12
N LYS A 136 14.63 -3.88 -12.88
CA LYS A 136 13.50 -3.88 -13.82
C LYS A 136 12.35 -3.05 -13.25
N ALA A 137 12.66 -1.87 -12.73
CA ALA A 137 11.66 -1.00 -12.13
C ALA A 137 10.67 -0.46 -13.16
N ARG A 138 9.39 -0.40 -12.76
CA ARG A 138 8.41 0.52 -13.34
C ARG A 138 8.63 1.89 -12.72
N LEU A 139 9.23 2.79 -13.49
CA LEU A 139 9.69 4.07 -12.98
C LEU A 139 8.63 5.14 -13.17
N ARG A 140 8.25 5.81 -12.08
CA ARG A 140 7.52 7.07 -12.12
C ARG A 140 8.50 8.23 -11.98
N VAL A 141 8.51 9.13 -12.95
CA VAL A 141 9.27 10.36 -12.91
C VAL A 141 8.33 11.51 -12.62
N ARG A 142 8.44 12.10 -11.44
CA ARG A 142 7.71 13.33 -11.07
C ARG A 142 8.58 14.53 -11.43
N VAL A 143 8.03 15.45 -12.20
CA VAL A 143 8.78 16.56 -12.80
C VAL A 143 8.26 17.89 -12.29
N SER A 144 9.17 18.73 -11.75
CA SER A 144 8.90 20.11 -11.37
C SER A 144 9.94 21.06 -11.98
N ASN A 145 9.56 22.30 -12.26
CA ASN A 145 10.44 23.37 -12.74
C ASN A 145 11.39 22.96 -13.89
N THR A 146 10.95 22.07 -14.76
CA THR A 146 11.78 21.44 -15.80
C THR A 146 11.14 21.66 -17.16
N ASN A 147 11.88 22.26 -18.10
CA ASN A 147 11.41 22.42 -19.46
C ASN A 147 11.60 21.13 -20.30
N GLY A 148 11.04 21.12 -21.53
CA GLY A 148 11.05 19.92 -22.37
C GLY A 148 12.46 19.46 -22.80
N ILE A 149 13.43 20.38 -22.96
CA ILE A 149 14.80 20.06 -23.32
C ILE A 149 15.53 19.42 -22.14
N GLU A 150 15.36 19.99 -20.95
CA GLU A 150 15.92 19.47 -19.71
C GLU A 150 15.34 18.09 -19.40
N LEU A 151 14.02 17.91 -19.53
CA LEU A 151 13.36 16.63 -19.35
C LEU A 151 13.92 15.57 -20.29
N LYS A 152 14.08 15.90 -21.58
CA LYS A 152 14.66 14.97 -22.56
C LYS A 152 16.06 14.53 -22.18
N LYS A 153 16.90 15.45 -21.70
CA LYS A 153 18.26 15.16 -21.20
C LYS A 153 18.20 14.28 -19.95
N ALA A 154 17.33 14.58 -19.00
CA ALA A 154 17.15 13.82 -17.77
C ALA A 154 16.70 12.38 -18.06
N LEU A 155 15.74 12.17 -18.96
CA LEU A 155 15.32 10.84 -19.38
C LEU A 155 16.43 10.05 -20.08
N ALA A 156 17.25 10.70 -20.89
CA ALA A 156 18.42 10.07 -21.52
C ALA A 156 19.45 9.62 -20.45
N ILE A 157 19.68 10.42 -19.42
CA ILE A 157 20.53 10.05 -18.28
C ILE A 157 19.97 8.85 -17.54
N ILE A 158 18.66 8.84 -17.24
CA ILE A 158 17.97 7.73 -16.56
C ILE A 158 18.15 6.44 -17.38
N HIS A 159 17.84 6.50 -18.65
CA HIS A 159 17.97 5.34 -19.54
C HIS A 159 19.41 4.82 -19.60
N HIS A 160 20.40 5.71 -19.75
CA HIS A 160 21.81 5.33 -19.84
C HIS A 160 22.35 4.79 -18.51
N ARG A 161 22.00 5.42 -17.39
CA ARG A 161 22.53 5.06 -16.06
C ARG A 161 21.88 3.81 -15.48
N TYR A 162 20.57 3.64 -15.67
CA TYR A 162 19.79 2.59 -15.00
C TYR A 162 19.22 1.54 -15.95
N GLY A 163 19.26 1.75 -17.25
CA GLY A 163 18.73 0.81 -18.25
C GLY A 163 17.21 0.66 -18.25
N ILE A 164 16.49 1.52 -17.54
CA ILE A 164 15.04 1.45 -17.35
C ILE A 164 14.32 1.85 -18.63
N LYS A 165 13.34 1.03 -19.06
CA LYS A 165 12.53 1.24 -20.26
C LYS A 165 11.08 1.62 -19.95
N ASP A 166 10.54 1.16 -18.83
CA ASP A 166 9.17 1.42 -18.40
C ASP A 166 9.13 2.68 -17.54
N VAL A 167 8.82 3.83 -18.15
CA VAL A 167 8.85 5.14 -17.52
C VAL A 167 7.53 5.85 -17.71
N THR A 168 6.88 6.23 -16.60
CA THR A 168 5.70 7.10 -16.57
C THR A 168 6.11 8.48 -16.06
N ILE A 169 5.72 9.54 -16.79
CA ILE A 169 6.04 10.92 -16.43
C ILE A 169 4.81 11.59 -15.85
N THR A 170 4.95 12.19 -14.67
CA THR A 170 3.92 12.98 -14.00
C THR A 170 4.45 14.39 -13.76
N LYS A 171 3.79 15.41 -14.30
CA LYS A 171 4.08 16.81 -13.96
C LYS A 171 3.51 17.11 -12.59
N VAL A 172 4.35 17.68 -11.74
CA VAL A 172 3.94 18.19 -10.43
C VAL A 172 3.91 19.70 -10.55
N ASP A 173 2.73 20.28 -10.72
CA ASP A 173 2.55 21.72 -10.57
C ASP A 173 2.67 22.02 -9.07
N ARG A 174 3.80 22.56 -8.66
CA ARG A 174 3.89 23.21 -7.36
C ARG A 174 3.04 24.47 -7.46
N ARG A 175 1.77 24.37 -7.11
CA ARG A 175 1.03 25.55 -6.70
C ARG A 175 1.75 26.06 -5.47
N ASP A 176 2.16 27.32 -5.50
CA ASP A 176 2.67 28.03 -4.32
C ASP A 176 1.71 27.74 -3.17
N VAL A 177 2.17 26.95 -2.21
CA VAL A 177 1.58 26.91 -0.88
C VAL A 177 2.04 28.23 -0.25
N GLY A 178 1.42 29.30 -0.74
CA GLY A 178 1.47 30.60 -0.06
C GLY A 178 0.88 30.36 1.33
N ASN A 179 1.61 30.76 2.35
CA ASN A 179 1.20 30.83 3.74
C ASN A 179 -0.29 31.18 3.86
N SER A 180 -1.11 30.19 3.99
CA SER A 180 -2.41 30.31 4.61
C SER A 180 -2.50 29.17 5.60
N ASP A 181 -2.44 29.52 6.89
CA ASP A 181 -2.87 28.71 8.02
C ASP A 181 -4.38 28.43 7.91
N SER A 182 -4.80 27.79 6.83
CA SER A 182 -6.09 27.15 6.74
C SER A 182 -5.84 25.66 6.83
N GLU A 183 -6.17 25.09 7.98
CA GLU A 183 -6.39 23.65 8.14
C GLU A 183 -7.27 23.22 6.97
N MET A 184 -6.67 22.55 5.99
CA MET A 184 -7.41 21.90 4.93
C MET A 184 -8.09 20.72 5.62
N VAL A 185 -9.34 20.89 5.99
CA VAL A 185 -10.20 19.78 6.39
C VAL A 185 -10.29 18.90 5.15
N ILE A 186 -9.48 17.85 5.10
CA ILE A 186 -9.61 16.80 4.10
C ILE A 186 -10.92 16.11 4.47
N GLY A 187 -11.96 16.33 3.67
CA GLY A 187 -13.22 15.61 3.78
C GLY A 187 -12.97 14.10 3.67
N ASP A 188 -13.89 13.30 4.18
CA ASP A 188 -13.79 11.85 4.10
C ASP A 188 -13.67 11.43 2.62
N VAL A 189 -12.53 10.87 2.25
CA VAL A 189 -12.22 10.45 0.87
C VAL A 189 -13.18 9.34 0.41
N ASN A 190 -13.87 8.67 1.34
CA ASN A 190 -14.89 7.67 1.06
C ASN A 190 -16.30 8.26 0.93
N ASP A 191 -16.48 9.55 1.23
CA ASP A 191 -17.74 10.24 1.00
C ASP A 191 -17.93 10.48 -0.50
N THR A 192 -18.98 9.91 -1.06
CA THR A 192 -19.30 9.98 -2.48
C THR A 192 -19.57 11.43 -2.92
N ASP A 193 -20.23 12.24 -2.10
CA ASP A 193 -20.53 13.62 -2.40
C ASP A 193 -19.24 14.47 -2.43
N TYR A 194 -18.32 14.22 -1.49
CA TYR A 194 -17.00 14.83 -1.50
C TYR A 194 -16.15 14.44 -2.72
N GLN A 195 -16.23 13.17 -3.15
CA GLN A 195 -15.58 12.73 -4.39
C GLN A 195 -16.14 13.44 -5.62
N TYR A 196 -17.46 13.61 -5.70
CA TYR A 196 -18.10 14.36 -6.79
C TYR A 196 -17.69 15.83 -6.81
N GLU A 197 -17.64 16.50 -5.66
CA GLU A 197 -17.15 17.88 -5.54
C GLU A 197 -15.70 18.02 -6.02
N LEU A 198 -14.81 17.10 -5.65
CA LEU A 198 -13.43 17.08 -6.11
C LEU A 198 -13.31 16.91 -7.62
N ILE A 199 -14.11 16.01 -8.21
CA ILE A 199 -14.14 15.76 -9.65
C ILE A 199 -14.66 17.00 -10.37
N GLU A 200 -15.75 17.60 -9.90
CA GLU A 200 -16.34 18.82 -10.48
C GLU A 200 -15.36 20.00 -10.44
N ASP A 201 -14.69 20.21 -9.30
CA ASP A 201 -13.69 21.27 -9.16
C ASP A 201 -12.47 21.02 -10.06
N TYR A 202 -12.03 19.76 -10.18
CA TYR A 202 -10.97 19.38 -11.12
C TYR A 202 -11.37 19.67 -12.57
N LEU A 203 -12.59 19.30 -12.98
CA LEU A 203 -13.10 19.53 -14.33
C LEU A 203 -13.28 21.02 -14.61
N LYS A 204 -13.80 21.80 -13.67
CA LYS A 204 -13.93 23.26 -13.79
C LYS A 204 -12.58 23.98 -13.96
N ARG A 205 -11.52 23.47 -13.28
CA ARG A 205 -10.18 24.07 -13.35
C ARG A 205 -9.36 23.67 -14.58
N ASN A 206 -9.57 22.47 -15.10
CA ASN A 206 -8.74 21.92 -16.17
C ASN A 206 -9.42 21.83 -17.52
N HIS A 207 -10.74 21.96 -17.59
CA HIS A 207 -11.50 22.04 -18.82
C HIS A 207 -12.51 23.18 -18.74
N ALA A 208 -12.31 24.22 -19.57
CA ALA A 208 -13.39 25.08 -19.92
C ALA A 208 -14.41 24.26 -20.75
N ILE A 209 -15.32 23.57 -20.09
CA ILE A 209 -16.45 22.96 -20.75
C ILE A 209 -17.35 24.13 -21.12
N THR A 210 -17.22 24.61 -22.34
CA THR A 210 -18.23 25.46 -22.99
C THR A 210 -19.45 24.56 -23.16
N ALA A 211 -20.47 24.80 -22.33
CA ALA A 211 -21.78 24.24 -22.55
C ALA A 211 -22.26 24.72 -23.93
N VAL A 212 -22.55 23.78 -24.82
CA VAL A 212 -23.35 24.02 -26.04
C VAL A 212 -24.80 23.70 -25.72
#